data_c5127e4b9a8ef6736d2759a023d92b2e
#
_entry.id   c5127e4b9a8ef6736d2759a023d92b2e
#
_cell.length_a   1.000
_cell.length_b   1.000
_cell.length_c   1.000
_cell.angle_alpha   90.00
_cell.angle_beta   90.00
_cell.angle_gamma   90.00
#
_symmetry.space_group_name_H-M   'P 1'
#
loop_
_entity.id
_entity.type
_entity.pdbx_description
1 polymer ?
#
loop_
_entity_poly.entity_id
_entity_poly.type
_entity_poly.pdbx_seq_one_letter_code
_entity_poly.pdbx_strand_id
1 'polypeptide(L)'
;SQHLHVGDVVELQLFNKQGEESQIIQELYKNQLTRIGSHHWNFPDLPLVRQQLKVLAISEGIATVSSPLTIDIKPVFEAQLVRWNHLKEIGIQDFSIRFPKSPRIAHHVEPGFNGIYLTRVYNSWVKNIIIENADSGILTENIANVTIEDVVTKGENTAHYTVAMSGTYNVLARGIKVYNKAVHPLSFNTLATKCVYLNCEVFVDPILDQHSGANHQNLFDNTTVHISPDEEMSYPLFKGGGAGYWKPSHGAFSTFWNTKINVLNDINSSKTIKLDGMKDGPFARIIGINGNQTFEVNYQPMTMIKAVNEVFEKHPSLYNYQLTTRQKK
;
A
#
# COMPACT_ATOMS: atom_id res chain seq x y z
N SER A 1 29.86 -6.18 16.77
CA SER A 1 29.75 -5.66 15.38
C SER A 1 29.60 -6.82 14.43
N GLN A 2 28.47 -6.90 13.74
CA GLN A 2 28.30 -7.86 12.66
C GLN A 2 29.14 -7.39 11.47
N HIS A 3 30.07 -8.21 10.99
CA HIS A 3 30.82 -7.90 9.77
C HIS A 3 29.88 -8.02 8.58
N LEU A 4 29.63 -6.94 7.87
CA LEU A 4 28.88 -6.91 6.63
C LEU A 4 29.79 -7.30 5.46
N HIS A 5 29.20 -7.99 4.47
CA HIS A 5 29.89 -8.37 3.23
C HIS A 5 29.13 -7.82 2.02
N VAL A 6 29.84 -7.60 0.94
CA VAL A 6 29.23 -7.29 -0.36
C VAL A 6 28.30 -8.45 -0.76
N GLY A 7 27.08 -8.13 -1.14
CA GLY A 7 26.05 -9.09 -1.46
C GLY A 7 25.06 -9.42 -0.33
N ASP A 8 25.41 -9.08 0.91
CA ASP A 8 24.46 -9.22 2.03
C ASP A 8 23.23 -8.35 1.81
N VAL A 9 22.07 -8.84 2.24
CA VAL A 9 20.86 -8.03 2.38
C VAL A 9 20.72 -7.67 3.84
N VAL A 10 20.63 -6.38 4.08
CA VAL A 10 20.50 -5.80 5.42
C VAL A 10 19.15 -5.09 5.55
N GLU A 11 18.66 -4.95 6.75
CA GLU A 11 17.49 -4.13 7.06
C GLU A 11 17.93 -2.90 7.86
N LEU A 12 17.68 -1.72 7.29
CA LEU A 12 17.72 -0.47 8.03
C LEU A 12 16.44 -0.37 8.85
N GLN A 13 16.61 -0.14 10.14
CA GLN A 13 15.52 0.03 11.09
C GLN A 13 15.65 1.37 11.80
N LEU A 14 14.55 2.13 11.89
CA LEU A 14 14.50 3.37 12.67
C LEU A 14 13.41 3.21 13.73
N PHE A 15 13.78 3.50 14.98
CA PHE A 15 12.94 3.26 16.16
C PHE A 15 12.39 4.55 16.73
N ASN A 16 11.15 4.48 17.22
CA ASN A 16 10.49 5.55 17.92
C ASN A 16 10.67 5.42 19.44
N LYS A 17 11.82 5.84 19.96
CA LYS A 17 12.10 5.76 21.41
C LYS A 17 11.42 6.85 22.25
N GLN A 18 10.87 7.87 21.61
CA GLN A 18 10.32 9.05 22.27
C GLN A 18 8.77 9.10 22.27
N GLY A 19 8.12 8.00 21.91
CA GLY A 19 6.66 7.94 21.84
C GLY A 19 6.06 8.92 20.83
N GLU A 20 4.92 9.52 21.17
CA GLU A 20 4.15 10.41 20.27
C GLU A 20 4.92 11.67 19.86
N GLU A 21 5.82 12.17 20.69
CA GLU A 21 6.64 13.35 20.41
C GLU A 21 7.84 13.05 19.53
N SER A 22 7.96 11.82 19.04
CA SER A 22 9.10 11.37 18.26
C SER A 22 9.33 12.20 17.00
N GLN A 23 10.58 12.61 16.80
CA GLN A 23 11.00 13.30 15.60
C GLN A 23 10.91 12.43 14.34
N ILE A 24 10.92 11.10 14.46
CA ILE A 24 10.69 10.19 13.33
C ILE A 24 9.27 10.34 12.80
N ILE A 25 8.28 10.39 13.68
CA ILE A 25 6.87 10.60 13.29
C ILE A 25 6.71 11.95 12.60
N GLN A 26 7.27 12.99 13.20
CA GLN A 26 7.24 14.32 12.63
C GLN A 26 7.93 14.38 11.25
N GLU A 27 9.06 13.68 11.08
CA GLU A 27 9.74 13.61 9.81
C GLU A 27 8.94 12.85 8.75
N LEU A 28 8.36 11.69 9.10
CA LEU A 28 7.52 10.91 8.18
C LEU A 28 6.32 11.70 7.66
N TYR A 29 5.71 12.53 8.51
CA TYR A 29 4.50 13.28 8.19
C TYR A 29 4.74 14.78 7.99
N LYS A 30 6.02 15.22 7.98
CA LYS A 30 6.39 16.64 7.78
C LYS A 30 5.64 17.60 8.68
N ASN A 31 5.46 17.24 9.96
CA ASN A 31 4.73 18.02 10.97
C ASN A 31 3.27 18.33 10.61
N GLN A 32 2.62 17.50 9.80
CA GLN A 32 1.24 17.69 9.35
C GLN A 32 0.28 16.66 9.95
N LEU A 33 0.62 16.06 11.06
CA LEU A 33 -0.26 15.12 11.75
C LEU A 33 -1.45 15.83 12.37
N THR A 34 -2.64 15.27 12.15
CA THR A 34 -3.88 15.74 12.77
C THR A 34 -4.26 14.89 13.99
N ARG A 35 -3.84 13.63 14.00
CA ARG A 35 -4.13 12.68 15.08
C ARG A 35 -3.13 11.54 15.09
N ILE A 36 -2.60 11.25 16.26
CA ILE A 36 -1.76 10.08 16.52
C ILE A 36 -2.54 9.11 17.42
N GLY A 37 -2.64 7.86 16.99
CA GLY A 37 -3.17 6.76 17.81
C GLY A 37 -2.09 6.20 18.73
N SER A 38 -2.49 5.27 19.59
CA SER A 38 -1.60 4.74 20.63
C SER A 38 -0.84 3.46 20.25
N HIS A 39 -1.15 2.85 19.09
CA HIS A 39 -0.66 1.51 18.80
C HIS A 39 0.83 1.47 18.46
N HIS A 40 1.24 1.66 17.21
CA HIS A 40 2.66 1.48 16.81
C HIS A 40 3.61 2.48 17.44
N TRP A 41 3.10 3.67 17.68
CA TRP A 41 3.89 4.80 18.11
C TRP A 41 4.45 4.64 19.51
N ASN A 42 3.83 3.77 20.30
CA ASN A 42 4.19 3.52 21.68
C ASN A 42 4.99 2.23 21.89
N PHE A 43 5.36 1.53 20.82
CA PHE A 43 6.20 0.34 20.91
C PHE A 43 7.67 0.70 20.65
N PRO A 44 8.47 1.02 21.68
CA PRO A 44 9.84 1.49 21.49
C PRO A 44 10.78 0.44 20.88
N ASP A 45 10.40 -0.82 20.96
CA ASP A 45 11.18 -1.94 20.45
C ASP A 45 10.79 -2.37 19.02
N LEU A 46 9.76 -1.73 18.45
CA LEU A 46 9.35 -1.95 17.07
C LEU A 46 9.78 -0.79 16.18
N PRO A 47 10.46 -1.06 15.06
CA PRO A 47 10.85 0.00 14.12
C PRO A 47 9.63 0.58 13.42
N LEU A 48 9.62 1.91 13.25
CA LEU A 48 8.63 2.63 12.44
C LEU A 48 9.04 2.79 10.97
N VAL A 49 10.30 2.56 10.65
CA VAL A 49 10.79 2.50 9.28
C VAL A 49 11.61 1.24 9.12
N ARG A 50 11.32 0.50 8.07
CA ARG A 50 12.10 -0.68 7.65
C ARG A 50 12.44 -0.53 6.17
N GLN A 51 13.68 -0.75 5.83
CA GLN A 51 14.12 -0.73 4.44
C GLN A 51 15.16 -1.82 4.22
N GLN A 52 14.86 -2.76 3.35
CA GLN A 52 15.76 -3.86 2.99
C GLN A 52 16.67 -3.39 1.84
N LEU A 53 17.97 -3.51 2.05
CA LEU A 53 19.00 -2.98 1.19
C LEU A 53 20.06 -4.04 0.91
N LYS A 54 20.44 -4.21 -0.36
CA LYS A 54 21.59 -5.05 -0.71
C LYS A 54 22.86 -4.22 -0.62
N VAL A 55 23.89 -4.75 0.02
CA VAL A 55 25.22 -4.15 0.08
C VAL A 55 25.92 -4.35 -1.25
N LEU A 56 26.27 -3.25 -1.93
CA LEU A 56 26.90 -3.27 -3.25
C LEU A 56 28.43 -3.11 -3.17
N ALA A 57 28.91 -2.32 -2.22
CA ALA A 57 30.33 -2.10 -1.97
C ALA A 57 30.56 -1.73 -0.50
N ILE A 58 31.77 -1.98 -0.03
CA ILE A 58 32.26 -1.54 1.29
C ILE A 58 33.66 -0.98 1.09
N SER A 59 33.87 0.27 1.49
CA SER A 59 35.16 0.94 1.44
C SER A 59 35.29 1.88 2.64
N GLU A 60 36.43 1.83 3.35
CA GLU A 60 36.75 2.73 4.47
C GLU A 60 35.63 2.81 5.55
N GLY A 61 34.95 1.68 5.84
CA GLY A 61 33.87 1.62 6.80
C GLY A 61 32.52 2.14 6.27
N ILE A 62 32.44 2.54 5.00
CA ILE A 62 31.22 3.02 4.36
C ILE A 62 30.63 1.91 3.48
N ALA A 63 29.35 1.58 3.68
CA ALA A 63 28.62 0.65 2.84
C ALA A 63 27.78 1.40 1.78
N THR A 64 28.01 1.08 0.51
CA THR A 64 27.13 1.49 -0.59
C THR A 64 26.01 0.49 -0.74
N VAL A 65 24.76 0.96 -0.80
CA VAL A 65 23.57 0.13 -0.83
C VAL A 65 22.78 0.30 -2.13
N SER A 66 21.90 -0.68 -2.40
CA SER A 66 21.19 -0.85 -3.68
C SER A 66 20.14 0.23 -4.01
N SER A 67 19.73 1.05 -3.06
CA SER A 67 18.79 2.13 -3.30
C SER A 67 18.97 3.27 -2.32
N PRO A 68 18.53 4.49 -2.67
CA PRO A 68 18.50 5.61 -1.74
C PRO A 68 17.65 5.29 -0.50
N LEU A 69 18.01 5.90 0.63
CA LEU A 69 17.21 5.83 1.84
C LEU A 69 15.85 6.51 1.63
N THR A 70 14.81 5.96 2.26
CA THR A 70 13.44 6.48 2.13
C THR A 70 13.25 7.79 2.89
N ILE A 71 14.02 8.01 3.94
CA ILE A 71 14.12 9.25 4.71
C ILE A 71 15.56 9.53 5.10
N ASP A 72 15.88 10.79 5.35
CA ASP A 72 17.20 11.18 5.88
C ASP A 72 17.34 10.72 7.33
N ILE A 73 18.47 10.10 7.65
CA ILE A 73 18.77 9.66 9.02
C ILE A 73 19.39 10.83 9.77
N LYS A 74 18.69 11.31 10.80
CA LYS A 74 19.16 12.36 11.69
C LYS A 74 19.85 11.75 12.91
N PRO A 75 20.82 12.43 13.53
CA PRO A 75 21.51 11.92 14.73
C PRO A 75 20.58 11.57 15.91
N VAL A 76 19.41 12.20 15.97
CA VAL A 76 18.41 11.97 17.02
C VAL A 76 17.58 10.69 16.78
N PHE A 77 17.65 10.10 15.59
CA PHE A 77 16.96 8.84 15.32
C PHE A 77 17.79 7.68 15.85
N GLU A 78 17.16 6.77 16.56
CA GLU A 78 17.78 5.49 16.83
C GLU A 78 17.71 4.63 15.57
N ALA A 79 18.85 4.49 14.90
CA ALA A 79 18.99 3.76 13.67
C ALA A 79 19.83 2.50 13.89
N GLN A 80 19.36 1.38 13.34
CA GLN A 80 20.10 0.13 13.34
C GLN A 80 20.19 -0.41 11.91
N LEU A 81 21.33 -0.98 11.57
CA LEU A 81 21.53 -1.74 10.34
C LEU A 81 21.80 -3.19 10.74
N VAL A 82 20.85 -4.06 10.47
CA VAL A 82 20.89 -5.46 10.90
C VAL A 82 20.93 -6.40 9.70
N ARG A 83 21.54 -7.56 9.88
CA ARG A 83 21.42 -8.63 8.89
C ARG A 83 19.98 -9.09 8.80
N TRP A 84 19.44 -9.18 7.60
CA TRP A 84 18.07 -9.59 7.40
C TRP A 84 18.01 -11.05 6.94
N ASN A 85 17.53 -11.93 7.82
CA ASN A 85 17.31 -13.33 7.49
C ASN A 85 16.05 -13.46 6.64
N HIS A 86 16.20 -13.98 5.43
CA HIS A 86 15.12 -14.06 4.44
C HIS A 86 15.29 -15.27 3.51
N LEU A 87 14.19 -15.70 2.92
CA LEU A 87 14.19 -16.56 1.74
C LEU A 87 14.26 -15.69 0.50
N LYS A 88 14.86 -16.18 -0.56
CA LYS A 88 14.98 -15.45 -1.83
C LYS A 88 14.64 -16.32 -3.03
N GLU A 89 14.25 -15.65 -4.11
CA GLU A 89 14.01 -16.29 -5.42
C GLU A 89 12.93 -17.39 -5.31
N ILE A 90 11.89 -17.15 -4.51
CA ILE A 90 10.74 -18.04 -4.35
C ILE A 90 9.68 -17.66 -5.38
N GLY A 91 9.23 -18.64 -6.16
CA GLY A 91 8.14 -18.51 -7.11
C GLY A 91 6.91 -19.29 -6.65
N ILE A 92 5.75 -18.66 -6.62
CA ILE A 92 4.44 -19.28 -6.36
C ILE A 92 3.55 -18.94 -7.54
N GLN A 93 3.17 -19.93 -8.36
CA GLN A 93 2.48 -19.59 -9.60
C GLN A 93 1.59 -20.72 -10.16
N ASP A 94 0.64 -20.31 -11.01
CA ASP A 94 -0.12 -21.18 -11.92
C ASP A 94 -1.05 -22.19 -11.22
N PHE A 95 -1.80 -21.74 -10.18
CA PHE A 95 -2.79 -22.58 -9.51
C PHE A 95 -3.98 -21.81 -8.93
N SER A 96 -4.95 -22.54 -8.42
CA SER A 96 -6.12 -21.98 -7.74
C SER A 96 -6.25 -22.52 -6.33
N ILE A 97 -6.68 -21.66 -5.40
CA ILE A 97 -7.04 -22.01 -4.03
C ILE A 97 -8.55 -21.77 -3.91
N ARG A 98 -9.28 -22.78 -3.42
CA ARG A 98 -10.72 -22.64 -3.14
C ARG A 98 -10.99 -23.04 -1.71
N PHE A 99 -11.65 -22.15 -0.99
CA PHE A 99 -12.19 -22.40 0.34
C PHE A 99 -13.69 -22.66 0.29
N PRO A 100 -14.27 -23.32 1.29
CA PRO A 100 -15.70 -23.49 1.39
C PRO A 100 -16.40 -22.13 1.57
N LYS A 101 -17.65 -22.06 1.14
CA LYS A 101 -18.52 -20.96 1.52
C LYS A 101 -18.73 -20.99 3.03
N SER A 102 -18.61 -19.85 3.67
CA SER A 102 -18.93 -19.69 5.08
C SER A 102 -19.73 -18.41 5.30
N PRO A 103 -20.71 -18.44 6.21
CA PRO A 103 -21.40 -17.21 6.59
C PRO A 103 -20.39 -16.27 7.26
N ARG A 104 -20.44 -14.98 6.91
CA ARG A 104 -19.67 -13.97 7.62
C ARG A 104 -20.18 -13.87 9.05
N ILE A 105 -19.30 -14.05 10.02
CA ILE A 105 -19.63 -13.94 11.44
C ILE A 105 -19.52 -12.47 11.87
N ALA A 106 -18.30 -11.94 11.90
CA ALA A 106 -18.01 -10.53 12.18
C ALA A 106 -16.59 -10.20 11.74
N HIS A 107 -16.24 -8.92 11.75
CA HIS A 107 -14.88 -8.44 11.51
C HIS A 107 -13.93 -8.89 12.63
N HIS A 108 -12.78 -9.41 12.28
CA HIS A 108 -11.76 -10.02 13.17
C HIS A 108 -12.14 -11.36 13.83
N VAL A 109 -13.21 -11.99 13.40
CA VAL A 109 -13.59 -13.35 13.84
C VAL A 109 -13.89 -14.24 12.65
N GLU A 110 -13.21 -13.98 11.53
CA GLU A 110 -13.28 -14.81 10.34
C GLU A 110 -12.72 -16.21 10.63
N PRO A 111 -13.17 -17.26 9.90
CA PRO A 111 -12.68 -18.64 10.06
C PRO A 111 -11.17 -18.83 9.88
N GLY A 112 -10.50 -17.90 9.19
CA GLY A 112 -9.05 -17.95 8.95
C GLY A 112 -8.68 -18.63 7.63
N PHE A 113 -9.56 -18.64 6.65
CA PHE A 113 -9.29 -19.12 5.31
C PHE A 113 -8.39 -18.15 4.55
N ASN A 114 -7.09 -18.20 4.84
CA ASN A 114 -6.08 -17.34 4.23
C ASN A 114 -5.38 -18.08 3.07
N GLY A 115 -5.28 -17.43 1.92
CA GLY A 115 -4.70 -18.04 0.72
C GLY A 115 -3.19 -18.19 0.81
N ILE A 116 -2.46 -17.09 0.67
CA ILE A 116 -1.00 -17.07 0.68
C ILE A 116 -0.52 -16.08 1.75
N TYR A 117 0.43 -16.50 2.58
CA TYR A 117 1.13 -15.62 3.51
C TYR A 117 2.62 -15.60 3.21
N LEU A 118 3.13 -14.41 2.86
CA LEU A 118 4.55 -14.20 2.57
C LEU A 118 5.20 -13.47 3.73
N THR A 119 6.22 -14.06 4.30
CA THR A 119 7.01 -13.42 5.36
C THR A 119 8.50 -13.59 5.12
N ARG A 120 9.26 -12.52 5.32
CA ARG A 120 10.72 -12.48 5.13
C ARG A 120 11.18 -13.07 3.80
N VAL A 121 10.59 -12.57 2.71
CA VAL A 121 10.88 -13.02 1.34
C VAL A 121 11.48 -11.87 0.54
N TYR A 122 12.50 -12.16 -0.26
CA TYR A 122 13.24 -11.20 -1.08
C TYR A 122 13.38 -11.67 -2.53
N ASN A 123 13.33 -10.75 -3.51
CA ASN A 123 13.48 -11.07 -4.95
C ASN A 123 12.60 -12.25 -5.39
N SER A 124 11.34 -12.22 -5.10
CA SER A 124 10.42 -13.35 -5.26
C SER A 124 9.15 -12.94 -5.98
N TRP A 125 8.31 -13.90 -6.35
CA TRP A 125 7.08 -13.58 -7.07
C TRP A 125 5.91 -14.51 -6.72
N VAL A 126 4.71 -13.95 -6.86
CA VAL A 126 3.44 -14.68 -6.91
C VAL A 126 2.80 -14.33 -8.25
N LYS A 127 2.39 -15.32 -9.03
CA LYS A 127 1.88 -15.08 -10.38
C LYS A 127 0.77 -16.04 -10.78
N ASN A 128 -0.24 -15.50 -11.51
CA ASN A 128 -1.33 -16.28 -12.09
C ASN A 128 -2.04 -17.18 -11.07
N ILE A 129 -2.60 -16.55 -10.04
CA ILE A 129 -3.28 -17.23 -8.93
C ILE A 129 -4.77 -16.84 -8.90
N ILE A 130 -5.63 -17.84 -8.72
CA ILE A 130 -7.05 -17.61 -8.45
C ILE A 130 -7.36 -18.03 -7.02
N ILE A 131 -7.95 -17.12 -6.24
CA ILE A 131 -8.33 -17.39 -4.85
C ILE A 131 -9.84 -17.19 -4.70
N GLU A 132 -10.52 -18.24 -4.26
CA GLU A 132 -11.97 -18.25 -4.14
C GLU A 132 -12.41 -18.47 -2.69
N ASN A 133 -13.33 -17.63 -2.19
CA ASN A 133 -13.92 -17.66 -0.85
C ASN A 133 -12.92 -17.54 0.31
N ALA A 134 -11.81 -16.85 0.11
CA ALA A 134 -10.86 -16.62 1.20
C ALA A 134 -11.33 -15.50 2.13
N ASP A 135 -10.96 -15.59 3.40
CA ASP A 135 -11.05 -14.48 4.36
C ASP A 135 -9.95 -13.44 4.09
N SER A 136 -8.77 -13.92 3.67
CA SER A 136 -7.70 -13.06 3.14
C SER A 136 -7.01 -13.76 1.97
N GLY A 137 -6.85 -13.06 0.86
CA GLY A 137 -6.23 -13.64 -0.33
C GLY A 137 -4.72 -13.77 -0.18
N ILE A 138 -3.99 -12.65 -0.24
CA ILE A 138 -2.55 -12.60 -0.04
C ILE A 138 -2.24 -11.63 1.09
N LEU A 139 -1.59 -12.14 2.12
CA LEU A 139 -1.06 -11.38 3.23
C LEU A 139 0.47 -11.33 3.15
N THR A 140 1.04 -10.20 3.52
CA THR A 140 2.50 -10.04 3.53
C THR A 140 2.97 -9.47 4.86
N GLU A 141 4.18 -9.83 5.26
CA GLU A 141 4.85 -9.24 6.41
C GLU A 141 6.36 -9.25 6.22
N ASN A 142 6.97 -8.08 6.31
CA ASN A 142 8.41 -7.92 6.23
C ASN A 142 9.03 -8.58 4.97
N ILE A 143 8.54 -8.17 3.79
CA ILE A 143 9.04 -8.64 2.49
C ILE A 143 9.58 -7.47 1.67
N ALA A 144 10.50 -7.75 0.74
CA ALA A 144 11.06 -6.72 -0.13
C ALA A 144 11.36 -7.24 -1.54
N ASN A 145 11.25 -6.35 -2.54
CA ASN A 145 11.50 -6.66 -3.95
C ASN A 145 10.67 -7.86 -4.44
N VAL A 146 9.38 -7.87 -4.13
CA VAL A 146 8.46 -8.94 -4.53
C VAL A 146 7.49 -8.43 -5.58
N THR A 147 7.20 -9.26 -6.58
CA THR A 147 6.16 -9.01 -7.57
C THR A 147 4.98 -9.94 -7.34
N ILE A 148 3.78 -9.36 -7.22
CA ILE A 148 2.49 -10.08 -7.16
C ILE A 148 1.75 -9.74 -8.45
N GLU A 149 1.53 -10.71 -9.32
CA GLU A 149 1.05 -10.46 -10.69
C GLU A 149 -0.13 -11.37 -11.05
N ASP A 150 -1.12 -10.79 -11.72
CA ASP A 150 -2.25 -11.52 -12.30
C ASP A 150 -2.97 -12.42 -11.26
N VAL A 151 -3.37 -11.79 -10.15
CA VAL A 151 -4.14 -12.46 -9.10
C VAL A 151 -5.61 -12.10 -9.21
N VAL A 152 -6.46 -13.10 -9.20
CA VAL A 152 -7.91 -12.97 -9.19
C VAL A 152 -8.46 -13.43 -7.85
N THR A 153 -9.19 -12.57 -7.16
CA THR A 153 -9.98 -12.96 -5.98
C THR A 153 -11.46 -12.93 -6.31
N LYS A 154 -12.20 -13.94 -5.89
CA LYS A 154 -13.62 -14.08 -6.19
C LYS A 154 -14.36 -14.92 -5.14
N GLY A 155 -15.66 -15.05 -5.32
CA GLY A 155 -16.53 -15.89 -4.48
C GLY A 155 -17.58 -15.09 -3.73
N GLU A 156 -18.29 -15.76 -2.84
CA GLU A 156 -19.42 -15.18 -2.10
C GLU A 156 -19.04 -14.72 -0.69
N ASN A 157 -17.92 -15.20 -0.15
CA ASN A 157 -17.44 -14.76 1.15
C ASN A 157 -16.94 -13.30 1.08
N THR A 158 -17.27 -12.49 2.09
CA THR A 158 -16.69 -11.17 2.25
C THR A 158 -15.29 -11.33 2.83
N ALA A 159 -14.26 -10.99 2.08
CA ALA A 159 -12.90 -11.03 2.56
C ALA A 159 -12.58 -9.87 3.53
N HIS A 160 -11.65 -10.09 4.43
CA HIS A 160 -11.00 -9.00 5.18
C HIS A 160 -10.03 -8.25 4.24
N TYR A 161 -9.10 -8.98 3.64
CA TYR A 161 -8.17 -8.46 2.64
C TYR A 161 -8.21 -9.29 1.36
N THR A 162 -7.97 -8.66 0.21
CA THR A 162 -7.64 -9.42 -1.00
C THR A 162 -6.14 -9.51 -1.20
N VAL A 163 -5.45 -8.37 -1.25
CA VAL A 163 -3.99 -8.28 -1.17
C VAL A 163 -3.66 -7.21 -0.14
N ALA A 164 -2.91 -7.55 0.90
CA ALA A 164 -2.47 -6.63 1.93
C ALA A 164 -0.95 -6.52 1.94
N MET A 165 -0.44 -5.32 1.73
CA MET A 165 0.99 -5.01 1.83
C MET A 165 1.29 -4.45 3.22
N SER A 166 1.79 -5.32 4.13
CA SER A 166 2.18 -4.97 5.50
C SER A 166 3.67 -5.22 5.71
N GLY A 167 4.38 -4.29 6.29
CA GLY A 167 5.82 -4.40 6.51
C GLY A 167 6.61 -4.59 5.22
N THR A 168 6.19 -3.96 4.12
CA THR A 168 6.71 -4.21 2.78
C THR A 168 7.55 -3.05 2.27
N TYR A 169 8.62 -3.38 1.57
CA TYR A 169 9.44 -2.40 0.88
C TYR A 169 9.62 -2.79 -0.60
N ASN A 170 9.34 -1.84 -1.50
CA ASN A 170 9.53 -2.03 -2.95
C ASN A 170 8.80 -3.27 -3.51
N VAL A 171 7.49 -3.37 -3.21
CA VAL A 171 6.63 -4.45 -3.71
C VAL A 171 5.74 -3.92 -4.82
N LEU A 172 5.66 -4.67 -5.91
CA LEU A 172 4.78 -4.41 -7.04
C LEU A 172 3.65 -5.45 -7.06
N ALA A 173 2.40 -5.00 -6.89
CA ALA A 173 1.23 -5.80 -7.23
C ALA A 173 0.61 -5.27 -8.51
N ARG A 174 0.51 -6.09 -9.55
CA ARG A 174 -0.04 -5.67 -10.85
C ARG A 174 -1.07 -6.64 -11.40
N GLY A 175 -2.06 -6.10 -12.11
CA GLY A 175 -3.09 -6.92 -12.75
C GLY A 175 -4.00 -7.66 -11.75
N ILE A 176 -4.15 -7.11 -10.54
CA ILE A 176 -5.03 -7.71 -9.52
C ILE A 176 -6.49 -7.42 -9.88
N LYS A 177 -7.33 -8.45 -9.89
CA LYS A 177 -8.77 -8.32 -10.13
C LYS A 177 -9.58 -8.83 -8.93
N VAL A 178 -10.39 -7.95 -8.35
CA VAL A 178 -11.16 -8.23 -7.14
C VAL A 178 -12.64 -8.29 -7.48
N TYR A 179 -13.18 -9.49 -7.58
CA TYR A 179 -14.62 -9.72 -7.89
C TYR A 179 -15.49 -9.96 -6.67
N ASN A 180 -14.92 -10.31 -5.52
CA ASN A 180 -15.66 -10.50 -4.28
C ASN A 180 -15.67 -9.22 -3.44
N LYS A 181 -16.64 -9.09 -2.55
CA LYS A 181 -16.62 -8.05 -1.54
C LYS A 181 -15.43 -8.22 -0.59
N ALA A 182 -14.76 -7.12 -0.27
CA ALA A 182 -13.68 -7.09 0.71
C ALA A 182 -13.74 -5.82 1.56
N VAL A 183 -13.33 -5.92 2.83
CA VAL A 183 -13.21 -4.75 3.69
C VAL A 183 -12.06 -3.87 3.23
N HIS A 184 -10.94 -4.50 2.83
CA HIS A 184 -9.73 -3.85 2.35
C HIS A 184 -9.25 -4.51 1.04
N PRO A 185 -9.83 -4.13 -0.11
CA PRO A 185 -9.55 -4.81 -1.37
C PRO A 185 -8.11 -4.65 -1.86
N LEU A 186 -7.57 -3.43 -1.85
CA LEU A 186 -6.17 -3.14 -2.17
C LEU A 186 -5.63 -2.31 -1.02
N SER A 187 -4.77 -2.88 -0.16
CA SER A 187 -4.38 -2.23 1.08
C SER A 187 -2.88 -2.03 1.22
N PHE A 188 -2.46 -0.77 1.36
CA PHE A 188 -1.16 -0.43 1.91
C PHE A 188 -1.28 -0.36 3.42
N ASN A 189 -0.77 -1.37 4.09
CA ASN A 189 -0.88 -1.51 5.53
C ASN A 189 0.38 -1.01 6.23
N THR A 190 0.45 -1.19 7.53
CA THR A 190 1.53 -0.77 8.42
C THR A 190 2.92 -0.95 7.80
N LEU A 191 3.72 0.10 7.80
CA LEU A 191 5.10 0.15 7.31
C LEU A 191 5.28 -0.11 5.81
N ALA A 192 4.23 -0.24 5.01
CA ALA A 192 4.36 -0.37 3.56
C ALA A 192 5.02 0.89 2.97
N THR A 193 6.10 0.72 2.23
CA THR A 193 6.89 1.85 1.70
C THR A 193 7.37 1.56 0.29
N LYS A 194 7.24 2.55 -0.61
CA LYS A 194 7.66 2.43 -2.02
C LYS A 194 6.96 1.28 -2.75
N CYS A 195 5.75 0.95 -2.36
CA CYS A 195 4.96 -0.12 -2.94
C CYS A 195 3.98 0.41 -3.99
N VAL A 196 3.58 -0.44 -4.92
CA VAL A 196 2.75 -0.07 -6.07
C VAL A 196 1.63 -1.08 -6.28
N TYR A 197 0.40 -0.59 -6.44
CA TYR A 197 -0.69 -1.29 -7.12
C TYR A 197 -0.81 -0.74 -8.54
N LEU A 198 -0.54 -1.56 -9.55
CA LEU A 198 -0.50 -1.18 -10.97
C LEU A 198 -1.54 -1.95 -11.78
N ASN A 199 -2.35 -1.26 -12.57
CA ASN A 199 -3.36 -1.87 -13.45
C ASN A 199 -4.30 -2.83 -12.71
N CYS A 200 -4.70 -2.46 -11.50
CA CYS A 200 -5.61 -3.26 -10.68
C CYS A 200 -7.07 -2.85 -10.92
N GLU A 201 -7.99 -3.78 -10.72
CA GLU A 201 -9.42 -3.53 -10.91
C GLU A 201 -10.24 -4.10 -9.75
N VAL A 202 -11.12 -3.29 -9.17
CA VAL A 202 -11.98 -3.66 -8.05
C VAL A 202 -13.44 -3.46 -8.44
N PHE A 203 -14.21 -4.56 -8.43
CA PHE A 203 -15.58 -4.59 -8.95
C PHE A 203 -16.66 -4.36 -7.88
N VAL A 204 -16.36 -4.61 -6.62
CA VAL A 204 -17.36 -4.53 -5.53
C VAL A 204 -16.83 -3.69 -4.38
N ASP A 205 -17.55 -2.64 -4.02
CA ASP A 205 -17.27 -1.73 -2.90
C ASP A 205 -15.78 -1.32 -2.81
N PRO A 206 -15.18 -0.76 -3.88
CA PRO A 206 -13.76 -0.46 -3.93
C PRO A 206 -13.33 0.59 -2.90
N ILE A 207 -12.21 0.35 -2.27
CA ILE A 207 -11.50 1.32 -1.45
C ILE A 207 -10.01 1.24 -1.84
N LEU A 208 -9.39 2.37 -2.13
CA LEU A 208 -7.94 2.50 -2.27
C LEU A 208 -7.35 2.69 -0.87
N ASP A 209 -7.26 1.56 -0.16
CA ASP A 209 -7.10 1.53 1.29
C ASP A 209 -5.67 1.82 1.73
N GLN A 210 -5.56 2.61 2.76
CA GLN A 210 -4.36 2.77 3.55
C GLN A 210 -4.70 2.47 5.01
N HIS A 211 -4.00 1.52 5.59
CA HIS A 211 -4.39 0.93 6.86
C HIS A 211 -3.24 0.96 7.84
N SER A 212 -3.42 1.71 8.91
CA SER A 212 -2.43 1.85 9.98
C SER A 212 -1.17 2.63 9.62
N GLY A 213 -0.55 3.17 10.61
CA GLY A 213 0.51 4.15 10.50
C GLY A 213 1.82 3.70 9.87
N ALA A 214 2.66 4.68 9.60
CA ALA A 214 4.00 4.57 9.01
C ALA A 214 4.07 3.94 7.61
N ASN A 215 2.93 3.68 6.93
CA ASN A 215 2.98 3.47 5.49
C ASN A 215 3.23 4.82 4.80
N HIS A 216 4.06 4.89 3.75
CA HIS A 216 4.34 6.15 3.07
C HIS A 216 4.96 5.96 1.69
N GLN A 217 4.82 6.99 0.84
CA GLN A 217 5.40 7.01 -0.51
C GLN A 217 4.92 5.84 -1.40
N ASN A 218 3.68 5.41 -1.24
CA ASN A 218 3.07 4.34 -2.02
C ASN A 218 2.28 4.88 -3.21
N LEU A 219 2.01 4.03 -4.19
CA LEU A 219 1.40 4.41 -5.47
C LEU A 219 0.25 3.46 -5.84
N PHE A 220 -0.93 4.02 -6.05
CA PHE A 220 -2.00 3.41 -6.84
C PHE A 220 -1.90 3.97 -8.26
N ASP A 221 -1.61 3.12 -9.24
CA ASP A 221 -1.29 3.51 -10.59
C ASP A 221 -2.21 2.83 -11.61
N ASN A 222 -2.93 3.63 -12.38
CA ASN A 222 -3.84 3.14 -13.42
C ASN A 222 -4.85 2.10 -12.89
N THR A 223 -5.49 2.42 -11.77
CA THR A 223 -6.45 1.54 -11.10
C THR A 223 -7.86 1.82 -11.61
N THR A 224 -8.64 0.78 -11.90
CA THR A 224 -10.05 0.87 -12.26
C THR A 224 -10.92 0.44 -11.08
N VAL A 225 -11.94 1.23 -10.78
CA VAL A 225 -12.88 0.97 -9.68
C VAL A 225 -14.33 1.11 -10.15
N HIS A 226 -15.21 0.26 -9.61
CA HIS A 226 -16.64 0.26 -9.92
C HIS A 226 -17.41 0.65 -8.67
N ILE A 227 -18.04 1.83 -8.66
CA ILE A 227 -18.67 2.40 -7.47
C ILE A 227 -20.18 2.55 -7.60
N SER A 228 -20.87 2.50 -6.47
CA SER A 228 -22.25 2.92 -6.30
C SER A 228 -22.29 3.99 -5.19
N PRO A 229 -22.35 5.28 -5.54
CA PRO A 229 -22.45 6.37 -4.56
C PRO A 229 -23.70 6.25 -3.70
N ASP A 230 -23.68 6.84 -2.52
CA ASP A 230 -24.84 6.97 -1.65
C ASP A 230 -25.86 8.00 -2.17
N GLU A 231 -26.94 8.20 -1.41
CA GLU A 231 -28.01 9.16 -1.75
C GLU A 231 -27.53 10.62 -1.77
N GLU A 232 -26.47 10.92 -1.04
CA GLU A 232 -25.84 12.25 -0.98
C GLU A 232 -24.80 12.47 -2.09
N MET A 233 -24.69 11.52 -3.03
CA MET A 233 -23.69 11.54 -4.11
C MET A 233 -22.26 11.54 -3.57
N SER A 234 -22.01 10.79 -2.52
CA SER A 234 -20.69 10.61 -1.92
C SER A 234 -20.23 9.17 -2.02
N TYR A 235 -18.91 8.97 -2.15
CA TYR A 235 -18.29 7.66 -2.12
C TYR A 235 -16.92 7.72 -1.41
N PRO A 236 -16.69 6.89 -0.36
CA PRO A 236 -15.47 6.96 0.44
C PRO A 236 -14.29 6.21 -0.20
N LEU A 237 -13.94 6.56 -1.44
CA LEU A 237 -12.90 5.86 -2.21
C LEU A 237 -11.54 5.83 -1.50
N PHE A 238 -11.23 6.89 -0.75
CA PHE A 238 -9.95 7.06 -0.06
C PHE A 238 -10.05 6.80 1.44
N LYS A 239 -11.11 6.13 1.90
CA LYS A 239 -11.28 5.83 3.32
C LYS A 239 -10.14 4.96 3.82
N GLY A 240 -9.46 5.40 4.88
CA GLY A 240 -8.45 4.60 5.55
C GLY A 240 -9.03 3.61 6.53
N GLY A 241 -8.44 2.43 6.59
CA GLY A 241 -8.79 1.39 7.54
C GLY A 241 -8.24 1.64 8.95
N GLY A 242 -8.56 0.72 9.85
CA GLY A 242 -8.07 0.69 11.22
C GLY A 242 -8.87 1.52 12.23
N ALA A 243 -8.88 1.04 13.47
CA ALA A 243 -9.49 1.72 14.59
C ALA A 243 -8.74 3.02 14.96
N GLY A 244 -9.30 3.82 15.86
CA GLY A 244 -8.72 5.10 16.24
C GLY A 244 -7.31 5.02 16.81
N TYR A 245 -6.95 3.92 17.46
CA TYR A 245 -5.61 3.69 18.00
C TYR A 245 -4.54 3.40 16.93
N TRP A 246 -4.94 3.11 15.68
CA TRP A 246 -4.03 2.91 14.55
C TRP A 246 -3.70 4.21 13.80
N LYS A 247 -4.29 5.33 14.16
CA LYS A 247 -4.13 6.60 13.44
C LYS A 247 -2.69 7.16 13.55
N PRO A 248 -2.19 7.80 12.48
CA PRO A 248 -2.83 8.07 11.20
C PRO A 248 -2.92 6.82 10.33
N SER A 249 -4.01 6.63 9.59
CA SER A 249 -4.17 5.49 8.68
C SER A 249 -3.41 5.70 7.37
N HIS A 250 -3.42 6.93 6.86
CA HIS A 250 -2.81 7.26 5.59
C HIS A 250 -1.38 7.71 5.76
N GLY A 251 -0.54 7.21 4.87
CA GLY A 251 0.84 7.60 4.78
C GLY A 251 1.05 8.94 4.08
N ALA A 252 2.15 9.61 4.41
CA ALA A 252 2.57 10.79 3.68
C ALA A 252 3.03 10.44 2.25
N PHE A 253 2.87 11.38 1.33
CA PHE A 253 3.31 11.28 -0.06
C PHE A 253 2.70 10.12 -0.85
N SER A 254 1.51 9.64 -0.48
CA SER A 254 0.77 8.67 -1.27
C SER A 254 0.41 9.27 -2.63
N THR A 255 0.45 8.47 -3.68
CA THR A 255 0.16 8.91 -5.03
C THR A 255 -0.96 8.06 -5.64
N PHE A 256 -1.94 8.73 -6.25
CA PHE A 256 -3.02 8.12 -7.02
C PHE A 256 -2.92 8.66 -8.43
N TRP A 257 -2.64 7.78 -9.38
CA TRP A 257 -2.33 8.16 -10.75
C TRP A 257 -3.26 7.48 -11.74
N ASN A 258 -3.98 8.26 -12.55
CA ASN A 258 -4.94 7.78 -13.53
C ASN A 258 -5.94 6.74 -12.98
N THR A 259 -6.70 7.13 -11.96
CA THR A 259 -7.78 6.27 -11.43
C THR A 259 -9.01 6.41 -12.31
N LYS A 260 -9.44 5.30 -12.92
CA LYS A 260 -10.67 5.22 -13.70
C LYS A 260 -11.83 4.77 -12.82
N ILE A 261 -12.92 5.51 -12.85
CA ILE A 261 -14.10 5.27 -12.02
C ILE A 261 -15.32 4.97 -12.91
N ASN A 262 -15.85 3.77 -12.78
CA ASN A 262 -17.10 3.36 -13.41
C ASN A 262 -18.22 3.42 -12.37
N VAL A 263 -19.14 4.34 -12.53
CA VAL A 263 -20.34 4.44 -11.71
C VAL A 263 -21.38 3.47 -12.26
N LEU A 264 -21.84 2.54 -11.41
CA LEU A 264 -22.70 1.43 -11.79
C LEU A 264 -24.20 1.81 -11.86
N ASN A 265 -24.60 2.79 -11.06
CA ASN A 265 -26.00 3.21 -11.00
C ASN A 265 -26.27 4.21 -12.12
N ASP A 266 -27.52 4.19 -12.65
CA ASP A 266 -27.99 5.18 -13.60
C ASP A 266 -28.24 6.52 -12.86
N ILE A 267 -27.23 7.36 -12.83
CA ILE A 267 -27.24 8.65 -12.14
C ILE A 267 -27.34 9.75 -13.19
N ASN A 268 -28.20 10.73 -12.92
CA ASN A 268 -28.27 11.91 -13.76
C ASN A 268 -26.88 12.53 -13.94
N SER A 269 -26.40 12.62 -15.19
CA SER A 269 -25.05 13.10 -15.55
C SER A 269 -24.72 14.52 -15.08
N SER A 270 -25.72 15.31 -14.66
CA SER A 270 -25.52 16.65 -14.09
C SER A 270 -25.05 16.65 -12.63
N LYS A 271 -25.08 15.51 -11.94
CA LYS A 271 -24.66 15.43 -10.54
C LYS A 271 -23.16 15.13 -10.42
N THR A 272 -22.51 15.81 -9.50
CA THR A 272 -21.10 15.58 -9.15
C THR A 272 -21.00 14.62 -7.97
N ILE A 273 -20.14 13.61 -8.10
CA ILE A 273 -19.89 12.63 -7.06
C ILE A 273 -18.69 13.07 -6.23
N LYS A 274 -18.87 13.14 -4.92
CA LYS A 274 -17.79 13.47 -3.97
C LYS A 274 -17.02 12.23 -3.61
N LEU A 275 -15.73 12.23 -3.92
CA LEU A 275 -14.79 11.19 -3.52
C LEU A 275 -14.06 11.66 -2.26
N ASP A 276 -14.44 11.13 -1.11
CA ASP A 276 -13.92 11.59 0.17
C ASP A 276 -13.38 10.45 1.04
N GLY A 277 -13.02 10.78 2.28
CA GLY A 277 -12.57 9.84 3.28
C GLY A 277 -11.18 10.12 3.86
N MET A 278 -10.54 11.24 3.47
CA MET A 278 -9.16 11.54 3.85
C MET A 278 -8.96 12.82 4.64
N LYS A 279 -8.27 12.70 5.79
CA LYS A 279 -7.93 13.85 6.65
C LYS A 279 -6.49 13.85 7.18
N ASP A 280 -5.71 12.78 6.98
CA ASP A 280 -4.44 12.58 7.68
C ASP A 280 -3.28 12.04 6.79
N GLY A 281 -3.42 12.13 5.45
CA GLY A 281 -2.37 11.73 4.50
C GLY A 281 -1.67 12.92 3.85
N PRO A 282 -0.71 13.59 4.49
CA PRO A 282 -0.14 14.82 3.99
C PRO A 282 0.65 14.62 2.70
N PHE A 283 0.63 15.67 1.87
CA PHE A 283 1.37 15.74 0.62
C PHE A 283 1.01 14.65 -0.39
N ALA A 284 -0.22 14.14 -0.34
CA ALA A 284 -0.69 13.21 -1.35
C ALA A 284 -0.72 13.88 -2.75
N ARG A 285 -0.63 13.05 -3.78
CA ARG A 285 -0.75 13.47 -5.18
C ARG A 285 -1.87 12.68 -5.83
N ILE A 286 -2.90 13.36 -6.30
CA ILE A 286 -4.03 12.79 -7.02
C ILE A 286 -4.03 13.39 -8.41
N ILE A 287 -3.71 12.59 -9.42
CA ILE A 287 -3.52 13.05 -10.78
C ILE A 287 -4.25 12.13 -11.75
N GLY A 288 -5.21 12.67 -12.51
CA GLY A 288 -5.98 11.89 -13.46
C GLY A 288 -7.08 11.07 -12.80
N ILE A 289 -8.13 11.71 -12.30
CA ILE A 289 -9.40 11.04 -11.93
C ILE A 289 -10.35 11.19 -13.11
N ASN A 290 -10.80 10.10 -13.68
CA ASN A 290 -11.72 10.11 -14.83
C ASN A 290 -12.75 8.99 -14.74
N GLY A 291 -13.83 9.09 -15.51
CA GLY A 291 -14.87 8.08 -15.54
C GLY A 291 -16.12 8.52 -16.30
N ASN A 292 -17.23 7.84 -16.06
CA ASN A 292 -18.50 8.09 -16.73
C ASN A 292 -19.39 9.13 -16.03
N GLN A 293 -18.87 9.81 -15.01
CA GLN A 293 -19.54 10.89 -14.26
C GLN A 293 -18.54 12.00 -13.94
N THR A 294 -19.03 13.11 -13.37
CA THR A 294 -18.21 14.19 -12.83
C THR A 294 -17.87 13.93 -11.37
N PHE A 295 -16.61 14.16 -10.99
CA PHE A 295 -16.09 13.89 -9.65
C PHE A 295 -15.53 15.15 -9.01
N GLU A 296 -15.65 15.21 -7.68
CA GLU A 296 -14.97 16.15 -6.81
C GLU A 296 -14.15 15.34 -5.79
N VAL A 297 -12.92 15.75 -5.56
CA VAL A 297 -12.01 15.03 -4.65
C VAL A 297 -11.77 15.82 -3.38
N ASN A 298 -12.00 15.20 -2.24
CA ASN A 298 -11.68 15.74 -0.92
C ASN A 298 -10.62 14.88 -0.22
N TYR A 299 -9.37 15.34 -0.26
CA TYR A 299 -8.22 14.65 0.33
C TYR A 299 -7.31 15.68 1.01
N GLN A 300 -6.94 15.48 2.27
CA GLN A 300 -6.22 16.45 3.09
C GLN A 300 -5.12 15.78 3.94
N PRO A 301 -4.16 16.53 4.50
CA PRO A 301 -3.82 17.94 4.21
C PRO A 301 -2.78 18.07 3.08
N MET A 302 -2.59 19.29 2.58
CA MET A 302 -1.51 19.64 1.64
C MET A 302 -1.49 18.81 0.35
N THR A 303 -2.63 18.38 -0.13
CA THR A 303 -2.75 17.49 -1.30
C THR A 303 -2.60 18.26 -2.62
N MET A 304 -1.84 17.69 -3.56
CA MET A 304 -1.82 18.14 -4.95
C MET A 304 -2.88 17.38 -5.75
N ILE A 305 -3.89 18.08 -6.24
CA ILE A 305 -4.97 17.52 -7.07
C ILE A 305 -4.88 18.15 -8.46
N LYS A 306 -4.78 17.33 -9.51
CA LYS A 306 -4.72 17.78 -10.92
C LYS A 306 -5.45 16.81 -11.84
N ALA A 307 -5.94 17.32 -12.97
CA ALA A 307 -6.61 16.53 -13.99
C ALA A 307 -7.77 15.69 -13.43
N VAL A 308 -8.64 16.31 -12.62
CA VAL A 308 -9.90 15.68 -12.19
C VAL A 308 -10.91 15.85 -13.32
N ASN A 309 -11.61 14.77 -13.65
CA ASN A 309 -12.50 14.63 -14.80
C ASN A 309 -11.76 14.66 -16.15
N GLU A 310 -10.48 14.33 -16.13
CA GLU A 310 -9.64 14.26 -17.31
C GLU A 310 -8.80 12.99 -17.29
N VAL A 311 -8.55 12.41 -18.46
CA VAL A 311 -7.57 11.33 -18.61
C VAL A 311 -6.19 11.96 -18.75
N PHE A 312 -5.24 11.52 -17.95
CA PHE A 312 -3.86 11.98 -18.08
C PHE A 312 -3.10 11.12 -19.10
N GLU A 313 -3.33 11.39 -20.39
CA GLU A 313 -2.85 10.58 -21.51
C GLU A 313 -1.34 10.58 -21.70
N LYS A 314 -0.68 11.69 -21.38
CA LYS A 314 0.76 11.86 -21.61
C LYS A 314 1.62 10.77 -20.96
N HIS A 315 1.22 10.31 -19.79
CA HIS A 315 1.86 9.23 -19.05
C HIS A 315 0.78 8.38 -18.40
N PRO A 316 0.24 7.37 -19.10
CA PRO A 316 -0.85 6.54 -18.58
C PRO A 316 -0.51 5.83 -17.26
N SER A 317 0.75 5.48 -17.06
CA SER A 317 1.27 4.89 -15.83
C SER A 317 2.54 5.62 -15.38
N LEU A 318 2.54 6.09 -14.15
CA LEU A 318 3.70 6.71 -13.53
C LEU A 318 4.82 5.70 -13.30
N TYR A 319 4.48 4.50 -12.84
CA TYR A 319 5.43 3.42 -12.63
C TYR A 319 6.19 3.06 -13.92
N ASN A 320 5.45 2.79 -14.99
CA ASN A 320 6.06 2.42 -16.28
C ASN A 320 6.90 3.56 -16.86
N TYR A 321 6.45 4.81 -16.74
CA TYR A 321 7.23 5.96 -17.15
C TYR A 321 8.56 6.06 -16.40
N GLN A 322 8.53 5.91 -15.09
CA GLN A 322 9.73 5.96 -14.25
C GLN A 322 10.67 4.78 -14.53
N LEU A 323 10.12 3.56 -14.73
CA LEU A 323 10.89 2.38 -15.05
C LEU A 323 11.63 2.55 -16.38
N THR A 324 10.91 2.94 -17.44
CA THR A 324 11.49 3.18 -18.77
C THR A 324 12.56 4.28 -18.75
N THR A 325 12.33 5.33 -17.97
CA THR A 325 13.30 6.43 -17.83
C THR A 325 14.59 5.98 -17.14
N ARG A 326 14.49 5.09 -16.15
CA ARG A 326 15.68 4.52 -15.47
C ARG A 326 16.46 3.54 -16.34
N GLN A 327 15.76 2.77 -17.16
CA GLN A 327 16.42 1.79 -18.09
C GLN A 327 17.17 2.45 -19.24
N LYS A 328 16.91 3.74 -19.52
CA LYS A 328 17.60 4.51 -20.57
C LYS A 328 18.87 5.21 -20.06
N LYS A 329 19.12 5.19 -18.78
CA LYS A 329 20.34 5.70 -18.14
C LYS A 329 21.36 4.60 -17.91
#